data_6d25276e2a16b06e4c26402940340ecb
#
_entry.id   6d25276e2a16b06e4c26402940340ecb
#
_cell.length_a   1.000
_cell.length_b   1.000
_cell.length_c   1.000
_cell.angle_alpha   90.00
_cell.angle_beta   90.00
_cell.angle_gamma   90.00
#
_symmetry.space_group_name_H-M   'P 1'
#
loop_
_entity.id
_entity.type
_entity.pdbx_description
1 polymer ?
#
loop_
_entity_poly.entity_id
_entity_poly.type
_entity_poly.pdbx_seq_one_letter_code
_entity_poly.pdbx_strand_id
1 'polypeptide(L)'
;QKVEKELGVTIFHRQPNGVKLTAEGECFLEFAKKTLTEQKTMEKKLLDLQNSDRGVVQLGFTGMQAMYVLPYFLPQFKEKYPSIDMVLTEATSEDIEEKLIKGEVEVGIVHPPLLREELEYFEINHDEMVIVPRSNSRYHKMIYYRDDDPMPYLDAEFLRNEPLIVTQSWQRSRMVCEQIFDKMGFHPPIKQVSRNLSTLDALAQVDYGTVLLPSKQLSDALRRRGVYKIDPAYSVPYTFNVAVLKNAYLSSPAEKLVEFLKEIRGTF
;
A
#
# COMPACT_ATOMS: atom_id res chain seq x y z
N GLN A 1 7.59 37.25 -7.54
CA GLN A 1 7.71 38.68 -7.88
C GLN A 1 7.18 39.01 -9.27
N LYS A 2 7.59 38.29 -10.36
CA LYS A 2 7.07 38.57 -11.71
C LYS A 2 5.58 38.29 -11.83
N VAL A 3 5.17 37.07 -11.39
CA VAL A 3 3.78 36.61 -11.38
C VAL A 3 2.91 37.49 -10.46
N GLU A 4 3.41 37.85 -9.28
CA GLU A 4 2.71 38.73 -8.35
C GLU A 4 2.42 40.10 -8.94
N LYS A 5 3.39 40.67 -9.71
CA LYS A 5 3.21 41.90 -10.44
C LYS A 5 2.17 41.80 -11.56
N GLU A 6 2.19 40.71 -12.30
CA GLU A 6 1.24 40.48 -13.41
C GLU A 6 -0.19 40.26 -12.91
N LEU A 7 -0.35 39.58 -11.78
CA LEU A 7 -1.65 39.30 -11.17
C LEU A 7 -2.13 40.40 -10.22
N GLY A 8 -1.29 41.32 -9.80
CA GLY A 8 -1.61 42.39 -8.86
C GLY A 8 -1.90 41.91 -7.43
N VAL A 9 -1.38 40.72 -7.05
CA VAL A 9 -1.60 40.10 -5.73
C VAL A 9 -0.30 39.67 -5.10
N THR A 10 -0.27 39.51 -3.78
CA THR A 10 0.87 38.94 -3.06
C THR A 10 0.63 37.44 -2.87
N ILE A 11 1.53 36.61 -3.40
CA ILE A 11 1.43 35.12 -3.29
C ILE A 11 2.16 34.62 -2.05
N PHE A 12 3.25 35.31 -1.66
CA PHE A 12 4.10 34.86 -0.56
C PHE A 12 4.30 35.94 0.50
N HIS A 13 4.07 35.58 1.77
CA HIS A 13 4.54 36.34 2.92
C HIS A 13 5.95 35.91 3.30
N ARG A 14 6.90 36.85 3.33
CA ARG A 14 8.24 36.59 3.88
C ARG A 14 8.21 36.67 5.39
N GLN A 15 8.71 35.64 6.04
CA GLN A 15 8.87 35.58 7.50
C GLN A 15 10.35 35.36 7.84
N PRO A 16 10.81 35.68 9.06
CA PRO A 16 12.20 35.45 9.46
C PRO A 16 12.65 33.98 9.31
N ASN A 17 11.71 33.03 9.41
CA ASN A 17 11.97 31.61 9.33
C ASN A 17 11.56 30.97 7.99
N GLY A 18 11.38 31.75 6.92
CA GLY A 18 11.02 31.20 5.60
C GLY A 18 9.93 31.99 4.88
N VAL A 19 9.22 31.31 4.00
CA VAL A 19 8.15 31.87 3.16
C VAL A 19 6.85 31.13 3.44
N LYS A 20 5.76 31.87 3.64
CA LYS A 20 4.41 31.32 3.81
C LYS A 20 3.50 31.81 2.68
N LEU A 21 2.59 30.98 2.20
CA LEU A 21 1.57 31.40 1.22
C LEU A 21 0.56 32.34 1.87
N THR A 22 0.06 33.26 1.05
CA THR A 22 -1.16 34.04 1.32
C THR A 22 -2.40 33.23 0.92
N ALA A 23 -3.59 33.70 1.16
CA ALA A 23 -4.82 33.09 0.64
C ALA A 23 -4.84 33.11 -0.90
N GLU A 24 -4.39 34.21 -1.51
CA GLU A 24 -4.19 34.34 -2.95
C GLU A 24 -3.09 33.40 -3.45
N GLY A 25 -2.04 33.18 -2.63
CA GLY A 25 -0.97 32.23 -2.89
C GLY A 25 -1.45 30.79 -2.89
N GLU A 26 -2.34 30.40 -1.98
CA GLU A 26 -2.97 29.07 -1.96
C GLU A 26 -3.82 28.85 -3.22
N CYS A 27 -4.63 29.81 -3.59
CA CYS A 27 -5.43 29.77 -4.83
C CYS A 27 -4.53 29.63 -6.07
N PHE A 28 -3.44 30.42 -6.14
CA PHE A 28 -2.48 30.34 -7.24
C PHE A 28 -1.76 28.99 -7.28
N LEU A 29 -1.37 28.44 -6.13
CA LEU A 29 -0.73 27.13 -6.05
C LEU A 29 -1.63 26.01 -6.55
N GLU A 30 -2.93 26.07 -6.21
CA GLU A 30 -3.91 25.10 -6.70
C GLU A 30 -4.04 25.16 -8.22
N PHE A 31 -4.17 26.36 -8.77
CA PHE A 31 -4.19 26.58 -10.22
C PHE A 31 -2.90 26.08 -10.90
N ALA A 32 -1.74 26.43 -10.34
CA ALA A 32 -0.45 26.01 -10.89
C ALA A 32 -0.29 24.50 -10.90
N LYS A 33 -0.71 23.82 -9.84
CA LYS A 33 -0.71 22.34 -9.77
C LYS A 33 -1.60 21.73 -10.86
N LYS A 34 -2.82 22.23 -11.03
CA LYS A 34 -3.74 21.75 -12.07
C LYS A 34 -3.14 21.94 -13.47
N THR A 35 -2.59 23.13 -13.75
CA THR A 35 -1.98 23.45 -15.03
C THR A 35 -0.81 22.52 -15.35
N LEU A 36 0.07 22.27 -14.39
CA LEU A 36 1.20 21.36 -14.56
C LEU A 36 0.74 19.91 -14.79
N THR A 37 -0.33 19.48 -14.13
CA THR A 37 -0.92 18.14 -14.34
C THR A 37 -1.54 18.02 -15.73
N GLU A 38 -2.25 19.03 -16.19
CA GLU A 38 -2.83 19.05 -17.54
C GLU A 38 -1.75 19.10 -18.63
N GLN A 39 -0.67 19.88 -18.43
CA GLN A 39 0.48 19.89 -19.32
C GLN A 39 1.10 18.48 -19.43
N LYS A 40 1.38 17.81 -18.33
CA LYS A 40 1.89 16.43 -18.34
C LYS A 40 0.95 15.48 -19.07
N THR A 41 -0.36 15.64 -18.87
CA THR A 41 -1.37 14.81 -19.54
C THR A 41 -1.34 15.03 -21.05
N MET A 42 -1.21 16.29 -21.50
CA MET A 42 -1.06 16.61 -22.93
C MET A 42 0.21 15.99 -23.51
N GLU A 43 1.35 16.11 -22.81
CA GLU A 43 2.62 15.52 -23.25
C GLU A 43 2.52 14.00 -23.41
N LYS A 44 1.86 13.30 -22.45
CA LYS A 44 1.57 11.86 -22.55
C LYS A 44 0.71 11.53 -23.77
N LYS A 45 -0.37 12.27 -23.97
CA LYS A 45 -1.24 12.07 -25.14
C LYS A 45 -0.49 12.22 -26.47
N LEU A 46 0.39 13.21 -26.55
CA LEU A 46 1.20 13.41 -27.75
C LEU A 46 2.19 12.28 -28.00
N LEU A 47 2.79 11.72 -26.93
CA LEU A 47 3.66 10.55 -27.02
C LEU A 47 2.89 9.31 -27.46
N ASP A 48 1.70 9.07 -26.91
CA ASP A 48 0.85 7.93 -27.26
C ASP A 48 0.36 7.97 -28.71
N LEU A 49 0.09 9.18 -29.22
CA LEU A 49 -0.25 9.37 -30.65
C LEU A 49 0.91 9.06 -31.59
N GLN A 50 2.15 9.19 -31.11
CA GLN A 50 3.34 8.89 -31.92
C GLN A 50 3.72 7.41 -31.86
N ASN A 51 3.51 6.74 -30.71
CA ASN A 51 3.96 5.37 -30.48
C ASN A 51 3.23 4.72 -29.30
N SER A 52 2.08 4.12 -29.53
CA SER A 52 1.29 3.46 -28.48
C SER A 52 1.94 2.21 -27.87
N ASP A 53 2.97 1.64 -28.51
CA ASP A 53 3.64 0.40 -28.05
C ASP A 53 4.97 0.66 -27.31
N ARG A 54 5.36 1.92 -27.14
CA ARG A 54 6.58 2.30 -26.42
C ARG A 54 6.25 3.37 -25.38
N GLY A 55 7.04 3.44 -24.34
CA GLY A 55 6.92 4.51 -23.36
C GLY A 55 7.38 4.10 -21.97
N VAL A 56 7.02 4.91 -21.01
CA VAL A 56 7.41 4.74 -19.61
C VAL A 56 6.16 4.81 -18.75
N VAL A 57 5.98 3.85 -17.86
CA VAL A 57 4.93 3.89 -16.84
C VAL A 57 5.52 4.18 -15.46
N GLN A 58 4.88 5.08 -14.72
CA GLN A 58 5.24 5.42 -13.34
C GLN A 58 4.43 4.53 -12.39
N LEU A 59 5.09 3.55 -11.74
CA LEU A 59 4.46 2.61 -10.81
C LEU A 59 4.84 2.93 -9.37
N GLY A 60 3.84 3.19 -8.53
CA GLY A 60 4.00 3.30 -7.08
C GLY A 60 3.70 1.98 -6.35
N PHE A 61 4.49 1.64 -5.34
CA PHE A 61 4.30 0.44 -4.54
C PHE A 61 4.89 0.60 -3.13
N THR A 62 4.50 -0.29 -2.22
CA THR A 62 5.06 -0.33 -0.86
C THR A 62 6.25 -1.28 -0.79
N GLY A 63 7.18 -1.05 0.16
CA GLY A 63 8.41 -1.85 0.29
C GLY A 63 8.17 -3.35 0.43
N MET A 64 7.08 -3.77 1.06
CA MET A 64 6.75 -5.20 1.13
C MET A 64 6.30 -5.77 -0.20
N GLN A 65 5.58 -5.01 -1.02
CA GLN A 65 5.19 -5.43 -2.37
C GLN A 65 6.41 -5.60 -3.27
N ALA A 66 7.48 -4.83 -3.03
CA ALA A 66 8.75 -4.99 -3.74
C ALA A 66 9.32 -6.42 -3.62
N MET A 67 9.08 -7.09 -2.51
CA MET A 67 9.63 -8.44 -2.27
C MET A 67 8.79 -9.56 -2.88
N TYR A 68 7.47 -9.39 -3.00
CA TYR A 68 6.54 -10.47 -3.36
C TYR A 68 5.82 -10.22 -4.67
N VAL A 69 5.33 -9.01 -4.90
CA VAL A 69 4.49 -8.68 -6.06
C VAL A 69 5.33 -8.33 -7.28
N LEU A 70 6.31 -7.43 -7.12
CA LEU A 70 7.12 -6.98 -8.26
C LEU A 70 7.92 -8.11 -8.93
N PRO A 71 8.63 -9.00 -8.18
CA PRO A 71 9.37 -10.11 -8.81
C PRO A 71 8.47 -11.07 -9.56
N TYR A 72 7.20 -11.18 -9.18
CA TYR A 72 6.25 -12.04 -9.85
C TYR A 72 5.83 -11.48 -11.20
N PHE A 73 5.42 -10.22 -11.28
CA PHE A 73 4.81 -9.70 -12.50
C PHE A 73 5.75 -8.91 -13.41
N LEU A 74 6.79 -8.24 -12.89
CA LEU A 74 7.67 -7.40 -13.71
C LEU A 74 8.35 -8.17 -14.86
N PRO A 75 8.92 -9.38 -14.63
CA PRO A 75 9.51 -10.16 -15.72
C PRO A 75 8.48 -10.51 -16.80
N GLN A 76 7.30 -10.96 -16.40
CA GLN A 76 6.21 -11.34 -17.31
C GLN A 76 5.69 -10.14 -18.10
N PHE A 77 5.54 -8.99 -17.44
CA PHE A 77 5.15 -7.75 -18.10
C PHE A 77 6.21 -7.30 -19.12
N LYS A 78 7.48 -7.34 -18.77
CA LYS A 78 8.58 -6.96 -19.67
C LYS A 78 8.72 -7.92 -20.86
N GLU A 79 8.43 -9.21 -20.67
CA GLU A 79 8.38 -10.19 -21.77
C GLU A 79 7.22 -9.88 -22.74
N LYS A 80 6.02 -9.58 -22.20
CA LYS A 80 4.83 -9.24 -23.01
C LYS A 80 4.96 -7.88 -23.71
N TYR A 81 5.60 -6.91 -23.03
CA TYR A 81 5.74 -5.52 -23.51
C TYR A 81 7.20 -5.05 -23.42
N PRO A 82 8.10 -5.56 -24.28
CA PRO A 82 9.54 -5.32 -24.18
C PRO A 82 9.94 -3.86 -24.40
N SER A 83 9.11 -3.07 -25.08
CA SER A 83 9.36 -1.66 -25.38
C SER A 83 8.79 -0.68 -24.35
N ILE A 84 8.16 -1.18 -23.27
CA ILE A 84 7.66 -0.37 -22.18
C ILE A 84 8.66 -0.46 -21.01
N ASP A 85 9.12 0.70 -20.56
CA ASP A 85 9.96 0.82 -19.37
C ASP A 85 9.11 1.23 -18.15
N MET A 86 9.59 0.85 -16.94
CA MET A 86 8.95 1.24 -15.69
C MET A 86 9.87 2.09 -14.85
N VAL A 87 9.32 3.18 -14.32
CA VAL A 87 9.93 3.93 -13.22
C VAL A 87 9.22 3.53 -11.94
N LEU A 88 9.98 2.97 -11.02
CA LEU A 88 9.50 2.40 -9.77
C LEU A 88 9.63 3.43 -8.64
N THR A 89 8.53 3.69 -7.94
CA THR A 89 8.47 4.61 -6.80
C THR A 89 8.02 3.86 -5.55
N GLU A 90 8.95 3.63 -4.63
CA GLU A 90 8.65 3.02 -3.34
C GLU A 90 8.22 4.10 -2.33
N ALA A 91 7.05 3.91 -1.70
CA ALA A 91 6.52 4.80 -0.69
C ALA A 91 5.49 4.09 0.20
N THR A 92 4.87 4.80 1.16
CA THR A 92 3.71 4.28 1.89
C THR A 92 2.47 4.28 1.01
N SER A 93 1.44 3.49 1.35
CA SER A 93 0.17 3.52 0.59
C SER A 93 -0.42 4.94 0.54
N GLU A 94 -0.35 5.69 1.62
CA GLU A 94 -0.84 7.07 1.68
C GLU A 94 -0.06 8.00 0.73
N ASP A 95 1.27 7.94 0.75
CA ASP A 95 2.12 8.73 -0.16
C ASP A 95 1.90 8.35 -1.63
N ILE A 96 1.67 7.06 -1.93
CA ILE A 96 1.35 6.59 -3.29
C ILE A 96 0.01 7.16 -3.74
N GLU A 97 -1.03 7.12 -2.89
CA GLU A 97 -2.33 7.72 -3.17
C GLU A 97 -2.21 9.23 -3.45
N GLU A 98 -1.41 9.95 -2.65
CA GLU A 98 -1.13 11.36 -2.93
C GLU A 98 -0.39 11.59 -4.25
N LYS A 99 0.58 10.74 -4.57
CA LYS A 99 1.34 10.82 -5.83
C LYS A 99 0.47 10.54 -7.05
N LEU A 100 -0.49 9.62 -6.93
CA LEU A 100 -1.51 9.37 -7.96
C LEU A 100 -2.36 10.63 -8.20
N ILE A 101 -2.85 11.27 -7.14
CA ILE A 101 -3.66 12.51 -7.24
C ILE A 101 -2.83 13.65 -7.86
N LYS A 102 -1.54 13.74 -7.55
CA LYS A 102 -0.62 14.72 -8.12
C LYS A 102 -0.13 14.39 -9.54
N GLY A 103 -0.47 13.20 -10.07
CA GLY A 103 0.02 12.72 -11.38
C GLY A 103 1.53 12.46 -11.42
N GLU A 104 2.16 12.24 -10.27
CA GLU A 104 3.57 11.84 -10.15
C GLU A 104 3.74 10.33 -10.38
N VAL A 105 2.70 9.56 -10.12
CA VAL A 105 2.57 8.13 -10.36
C VAL A 105 1.28 7.92 -11.16
N GLU A 106 1.24 6.96 -12.07
CA GLU A 106 0.06 6.66 -12.87
C GLU A 106 -0.70 5.45 -12.37
N VAL A 107 0.03 4.46 -11.89
CA VAL A 107 -0.51 3.21 -11.35
C VAL A 107 0.11 3.00 -9.98
N GLY A 108 -0.71 2.74 -8.98
CA GLY A 108 -0.26 2.44 -7.62
C GLY A 108 -0.69 1.05 -7.19
N ILE A 109 0.14 0.34 -6.44
CA ILE A 109 -0.26 -0.87 -5.73
C ILE A 109 -0.32 -0.51 -4.24
N VAL A 110 -1.52 -0.62 -3.65
CA VAL A 110 -1.81 -0.17 -2.29
C VAL A 110 -2.59 -1.22 -1.51
N HIS A 111 -2.61 -1.07 -0.19
CA HIS A 111 -3.39 -1.92 0.72
C HIS A 111 -4.55 -1.15 1.34
N PRO A 112 -5.64 -1.84 1.78
CA PRO A 112 -6.73 -1.23 2.54
C PRO A 112 -6.23 -0.74 3.93
N PRO A 113 -6.99 0.17 4.58
CA PRO A 113 -8.21 0.78 4.10
C PRO A 113 -7.97 1.74 2.93
N LEU A 114 -8.87 1.74 1.93
CA LEU A 114 -8.77 2.57 0.73
C LEU A 114 -9.51 3.88 1.02
N LEU A 115 -8.78 5.00 1.19
CA LEU A 115 -9.30 6.20 1.83
C LEU A 115 -9.53 7.39 0.90
N ARG A 116 -9.11 7.30 -0.36
CA ARG A 116 -9.19 8.43 -1.30
C ARG A 116 -10.33 8.24 -2.30
N GLU A 117 -11.35 9.10 -2.22
CA GLU A 117 -12.50 9.06 -3.12
C GLU A 117 -12.15 9.44 -4.56
N GLU A 118 -11.05 10.18 -4.76
CA GLU A 118 -10.53 10.58 -6.07
C GLU A 118 -9.93 9.41 -6.85
N LEU A 119 -9.62 8.30 -6.18
CA LEU A 119 -8.99 7.13 -6.80
C LEU A 119 -10.01 6.03 -7.08
N GLU A 120 -9.80 5.32 -8.18
CA GLU A 120 -10.45 4.06 -8.48
C GLU A 120 -9.52 2.92 -8.05
N TYR A 121 -10.09 1.91 -7.39
CA TYR A 121 -9.36 0.76 -6.88
C TYR A 121 -9.94 -0.53 -7.43
N PHE A 122 -9.08 -1.48 -7.75
CA PHE A 122 -9.48 -2.85 -8.07
C PHE A 122 -8.50 -3.85 -7.45
N GLU A 123 -9.08 -4.85 -6.82
CA GLU A 123 -8.32 -5.92 -6.19
C GLU A 123 -7.65 -6.80 -7.23
N ILE A 124 -6.34 -7.04 -7.05
CA ILE A 124 -5.55 -7.95 -7.90
C ILE A 124 -5.17 -9.23 -7.16
N ASN A 125 -5.13 -9.20 -5.83
CA ASN A 125 -4.91 -10.41 -5.05
C ASN A 125 -5.45 -10.25 -3.63
N HIS A 126 -5.77 -11.38 -3.04
CA HIS A 126 -6.24 -11.48 -1.66
C HIS A 126 -5.12 -11.94 -0.73
N ASP A 127 -5.04 -11.32 0.43
CA ASP A 127 -4.21 -11.73 1.56
C ASP A 127 -5.01 -11.57 2.86
N GLU A 128 -4.54 -12.16 3.93
CA GLU A 128 -5.17 -12.08 5.24
C GLU A 128 -4.11 -11.90 6.33
N MET A 129 -4.48 -11.24 7.41
CA MET A 129 -3.62 -11.17 8.58
C MET A 129 -3.65 -12.51 9.31
N VAL A 130 -2.48 -13.02 9.66
CA VAL A 130 -2.31 -14.25 10.42
C VAL A 130 -1.51 -14.01 11.69
N ILE A 131 -1.70 -14.86 12.68
CA ILE A 131 -1.01 -14.80 13.97
C ILE A 131 0.20 -15.71 13.91
N VAL A 132 1.37 -15.18 14.28
CA VAL A 132 2.58 -15.95 14.54
C VAL A 132 2.94 -15.79 16.02
N PRO A 133 2.56 -16.73 16.88
CA PRO A 133 2.82 -16.66 18.31
C PRO A 133 4.28 -16.93 18.64
N ARG A 134 4.74 -16.47 19.80
CA ARG A 134 6.05 -16.89 20.35
C ARG A 134 6.01 -18.39 20.68
N SER A 135 7.13 -19.09 20.49
CA SER A 135 7.23 -20.54 20.74
C SER A 135 6.97 -20.92 22.20
N ASN A 136 7.27 -20.02 23.13
CA ASN A 136 7.08 -20.23 24.57
C ASN A 136 5.71 -19.79 25.10
N SER A 137 4.83 -19.28 24.23
CA SER A 137 3.45 -18.89 24.60
C SER A 137 2.56 -20.10 24.80
N ARG A 138 1.56 -19.97 25.68
CA ARG A 138 0.65 -21.08 26.05
C ARG A 138 -0.56 -21.15 25.09
N TYR A 139 -0.33 -21.16 23.79
CA TYR A 139 -1.39 -21.12 22.78
C TYR A 139 -1.87 -22.49 22.30
N HIS A 140 -1.11 -23.57 22.53
CA HIS A 140 -1.40 -24.89 21.95
C HIS A 140 -2.79 -25.44 22.27
N LYS A 141 -3.37 -25.09 23.43
CA LYS A 141 -4.72 -25.48 23.81
C LYS A 141 -5.82 -24.61 23.21
N MET A 142 -5.45 -23.54 22.52
CA MET A 142 -6.35 -22.58 21.92
C MET A 142 -6.38 -22.70 20.39
N ILE A 143 -5.69 -23.70 19.86
CA ILE A 143 -5.70 -24.03 18.42
C ILE A 143 -6.94 -24.86 18.13
N TYR A 144 -7.63 -24.52 17.04
CA TYR A 144 -8.76 -25.29 16.53
C TYR A 144 -8.73 -25.36 15.01
N TYR A 145 -9.49 -26.26 14.43
CA TYR A 145 -9.62 -26.46 13.00
C TYR A 145 -11.08 -26.29 12.59
N ARG A 146 -11.28 -25.89 11.35
CA ARG A 146 -12.59 -25.80 10.72
C ARG A 146 -12.68 -26.83 9.59
N ASP A 147 -13.85 -27.37 9.36
CA ASP A 147 -14.06 -28.38 8.31
C ASP A 147 -13.86 -27.82 6.89
N ASP A 148 -14.04 -26.53 6.71
CA ASP A 148 -13.96 -25.80 5.43
C ASP A 148 -12.56 -25.22 5.13
N ASP A 149 -11.60 -25.35 6.05
CA ASP A 149 -10.25 -24.77 5.88
C ASP A 149 -9.17 -25.70 6.50
N PRO A 150 -8.16 -26.11 5.71
CA PRO A 150 -7.08 -26.97 6.21
C PRO A 150 -6.11 -26.25 7.16
N MET A 151 -6.13 -24.92 7.21
CA MET A 151 -5.24 -24.14 8.06
C MET A 151 -5.75 -24.10 9.51
N PRO A 152 -4.85 -24.19 10.50
CA PRO A 152 -5.22 -24.04 11.91
C PRO A 152 -5.60 -22.60 12.23
N TYR A 153 -6.58 -22.45 13.10
CA TYR A 153 -7.00 -21.20 13.69
C TYR A 153 -6.49 -21.08 15.13
N LEU A 154 -6.24 -19.86 15.57
CA LEU A 154 -5.93 -19.58 16.96
C LEU A 154 -7.05 -18.73 17.56
N ASP A 155 -7.61 -19.20 18.70
CA ASP A 155 -8.63 -18.46 19.43
C ASP A 155 -8.12 -17.05 19.75
N ALA A 156 -8.92 -16.05 19.37
CA ALA A 156 -8.58 -14.63 19.56
C ALA A 156 -8.32 -14.27 21.03
N GLU A 157 -8.92 -14.99 21.98
CA GLU A 157 -8.71 -14.78 23.42
C GLU A 157 -7.24 -14.93 23.83
N PHE A 158 -6.45 -15.70 23.08
CA PHE A 158 -4.99 -15.79 23.25
C PHE A 158 -4.33 -14.40 23.21
N LEU A 159 -4.80 -13.52 22.33
CA LEU A 159 -4.19 -12.20 22.12
C LEU A 159 -4.48 -11.22 23.27
N ARG A 160 -5.48 -11.46 24.11
CA ARG A 160 -5.91 -10.51 25.17
C ARG A 160 -4.77 -10.04 26.06
N ASN A 161 -3.89 -10.93 26.44
CA ASN A 161 -2.76 -10.64 27.33
C ASN A 161 -1.40 -10.91 26.67
N GLU A 162 -1.39 -11.24 25.38
CA GLU A 162 -0.16 -11.55 24.64
C GLU A 162 0.48 -10.25 24.11
N PRO A 163 1.73 -9.92 24.52
CA PRO A 163 2.39 -8.72 24.06
C PRO A 163 2.74 -8.79 22.57
N LEU A 164 2.22 -7.87 21.78
CA LEU A 164 2.42 -7.82 20.34
C LEU A 164 3.57 -6.91 19.94
N ILE A 165 4.23 -7.27 18.84
CA ILE A 165 5.04 -6.37 18.05
C ILE A 165 4.21 -5.95 16.84
N VAL A 166 4.13 -4.65 16.59
CA VAL A 166 3.23 -4.08 15.59
C VAL A 166 3.91 -3.00 14.76
N THR A 167 3.29 -2.64 13.64
CA THR A 167 3.71 -1.49 12.84
C THR A 167 3.22 -0.18 13.44
N GLN A 168 3.67 0.96 12.88
CA GLN A 168 3.23 2.30 13.29
C GLN A 168 1.73 2.49 13.06
N SER A 169 1.06 3.29 13.89
CA SER A 169 -0.39 3.47 13.89
C SER A 169 -0.98 3.99 12.56
N TRP A 170 -0.20 4.74 11.81
CA TRP A 170 -0.60 5.29 10.50
C TRP A 170 -0.40 4.32 9.32
N GLN A 171 0.28 3.17 9.53
CA GLN A 171 0.47 2.19 8.47
C GLN A 171 -0.77 1.32 8.26
N ARG A 172 -1.08 0.99 7.01
CA ARG A 172 -2.25 0.19 6.63
C ARG A 172 -2.33 -1.15 7.34
N SER A 173 -1.21 -1.86 7.48
CA SER A 173 -1.14 -3.12 8.24
C SER A 173 -1.57 -2.94 9.69
N ARG A 174 -1.18 -1.82 10.35
CA ARG A 174 -1.63 -1.53 11.71
C ARG A 174 -3.10 -1.16 11.75
N MET A 175 -3.59 -0.36 10.82
CA MET A 175 -5.01 0.01 10.75
C MET A 175 -5.90 -1.23 10.62
N VAL A 176 -5.47 -2.23 9.83
CA VAL A 176 -6.17 -3.51 9.73
C VAL A 176 -6.10 -4.30 11.03
N CYS A 177 -4.95 -4.33 11.71
CA CYS A 177 -4.87 -4.94 13.06
C CYS A 177 -5.82 -4.27 14.06
N GLU A 178 -5.91 -2.93 14.05
CA GLU A 178 -6.85 -2.23 14.94
C GLU A 178 -8.31 -2.60 14.64
N GLN A 179 -8.70 -2.69 13.37
CA GLN A 179 -10.04 -3.17 13.00
C GLN A 179 -10.32 -4.60 13.48
N ILE A 180 -9.31 -5.47 13.47
CA ILE A 180 -9.40 -6.82 14.03
C ILE A 180 -9.61 -6.74 15.56
N PHE A 181 -8.84 -5.91 16.26
CA PHE A 181 -8.95 -5.71 17.71
C PHE A 181 -10.31 -5.13 18.10
N ASP A 182 -10.82 -4.16 17.35
CA ASP A 182 -12.15 -3.59 17.55
C ASP A 182 -13.23 -4.67 17.43
N LYS A 183 -13.15 -5.54 16.40
CA LYS A 183 -14.08 -6.67 16.25
C LYS A 183 -13.98 -7.68 17.39
N MET A 184 -12.78 -7.91 17.93
CA MET A 184 -12.57 -8.80 19.08
C MET A 184 -13.08 -8.19 20.40
N GLY A 185 -13.32 -6.86 20.44
CA GLY A 185 -13.77 -6.14 21.63
C GLY A 185 -12.67 -5.89 22.68
N PHE A 186 -11.40 -6.04 22.30
CA PHE A 186 -10.25 -5.72 23.15
C PHE A 186 -9.00 -5.43 22.32
N HIS A 187 -8.08 -4.66 22.90
CA HIS A 187 -6.79 -4.33 22.29
C HIS A 187 -5.66 -5.04 23.05
N PRO A 188 -4.89 -5.92 22.39
CA PRO A 188 -3.73 -6.59 22.99
C PRO A 188 -2.67 -5.58 23.44
N PRO A 189 -1.88 -5.90 24.48
CA PRO A 189 -0.77 -5.05 24.89
C PRO A 189 0.32 -4.98 23.84
N ILE A 190 0.82 -3.77 23.56
CA ILE A 190 1.87 -3.54 22.57
C ILE A 190 3.23 -3.51 23.28
N LYS A 191 4.10 -4.44 22.89
CA LYS A 191 5.47 -4.53 23.40
C LYS A 191 6.44 -3.63 22.63
N GLN A 192 6.31 -3.61 21.30
CA GLN A 192 7.22 -2.90 20.42
C GLN A 192 6.52 -2.41 19.17
N VAL A 193 6.98 -1.27 18.65
CA VAL A 193 6.51 -0.69 17.38
C VAL A 193 7.68 -0.56 16.41
N SER A 194 7.49 -0.92 15.16
CA SER A 194 8.47 -0.75 14.09
C SER A 194 7.85 -0.12 12.85
N ARG A 195 8.67 0.47 11.98
CA ARG A 195 8.22 0.99 10.67
C ARG A 195 8.12 -0.09 9.59
N ASN A 196 8.85 -1.19 9.75
CA ASN A 196 9.01 -2.20 8.72
C ASN A 196 8.43 -3.55 9.14
N LEU A 197 7.58 -4.14 8.32
CA LEU A 197 7.05 -5.50 8.52
C LEU A 197 8.17 -6.54 8.53
N SER A 198 9.23 -6.37 7.73
CA SER A 198 10.41 -7.24 7.75
C SER A 198 11.13 -7.24 9.11
N THR A 199 11.11 -6.11 9.83
CA THR A 199 11.63 -6.06 11.21
C THR A 199 10.75 -6.85 12.16
N LEU A 200 9.42 -6.81 12.00
CA LEU A 200 8.50 -7.62 12.79
C LEU A 200 8.75 -9.11 12.55
N ASP A 201 8.88 -9.51 11.27
CA ASP A 201 9.20 -10.88 10.88
C ASP A 201 10.51 -11.35 11.54
N ALA A 202 11.59 -10.56 11.41
CA ALA A 202 12.89 -10.89 11.99
C ALA A 202 12.86 -10.99 13.53
N LEU A 203 12.13 -10.10 14.21
CA LEU A 203 11.96 -10.16 15.66
C LEU A 203 11.11 -11.36 16.09
N ALA A 204 10.10 -11.71 15.31
CA ALA A 204 9.32 -12.90 15.55
C ALA A 204 10.17 -14.17 15.41
N GLN A 205 11.06 -14.25 14.40
CA GLN A 205 11.97 -15.40 14.21
C GLN A 205 12.83 -15.71 15.45
N VAL A 206 13.21 -14.69 16.21
CA VAL A 206 13.99 -14.85 17.45
C VAL A 206 13.14 -14.85 18.71
N ASP A 207 11.83 -15.11 18.58
CA ASP A 207 10.89 -15.21 19.71
C ASP A 207 10.75 -13.92 20.54
N TYR A 208 11.09 -12.77 19.97
CA TYR A 208 11.00 -11.51 20.71
C TYR A 208 9.56 -11.11 21.06
N GLY A 209 8.58 -11.44 20.21
CA GLY A 209 7.17 -11.15 20.45
C GLY A 209 6.25 -11.86 19.46
N THR A 210 4.98 -11.90 19.78
CA THR A 210 3.91 -12.35 18.87
C THR A 210 3.61 -11.25 17.85
N VAL A 211 3.33 -11.63 16.61
CA VAL A 211 3.03 -10.71 15.52
C VAL A 211 1.74 -11.08 14.79
N LEU A 212 1.06 -10.07 14.26
CA LEU A 212 0.07 -10.22 13.20
C LEU A 212 0.71 -9.70 11.92
N LEU A 213 0.83 -10.57 10.92
CA LEU A 213 1.45 -10.27 9.64
C LEU A 213 0.58 -10.75 8.49
N PRO A 214 0.66 -10.12 7.32
CA PRO A 214 0.02 -10.64 6.11
C PRO A 214 0.59 -12.01 5.74
N SER A 215 -0.28 -12.97 5.41
CA SER A 215 0.10 -14.38 5.23
C SER A 215 1.09 -14.59 4.09
N LYS A 216 0.94 -13.83 3.00
CA LYS A 216 1.83 -13.89 1.83
C LYS A 216 3.20 -13.26 2.07
N GLN A 217 3.35 -12.46 3.11
CA GLN A 217 4.56 -11.69 3.42
C GLN A 217 5.43 -12.31 4.52
N LEU A 218 5.10 -13.53 4.93
CA LEU A 218 5.89 -14.26 5.93
C LEU A 218 7.13 -14.89 5.32
N SER A 219 8.24 -14.82 6.05
CA SER A 219 9.44 -15.61 5.73
C SER A 219 9.18 -17.11 5.85
N ASP A 220 9.95 -17.90 5.13
CA ASP A 220 9.90 -19.36 5.23
C ASP A 220 10.20 -19.86 6.65
N ALA A 221 11.01 -19.12 7.41
CA ALA A 221 11.31 -19.44 8.80
C ALA A 221 10.07 -19.37 9.68
N LEU A 222 9.25 -18.32 9.54
CA LEU A 222 7.99 -18.19 10.27
C LEU A 222 6.93 -19.19 9.79
N ARG A 223 6.84 -19.45 8.48
CA ARG A 223 5.93 -20.48 7.94
C ARG A 223 6.19 -21.86 8.53
N ARG A 224 7.46 -22.24 8.68
CA ARG A 224 7.84 -23.53 9.31
C ARG A 224 7.59 -23.58 10.82
N ARG A 225 7.56 -22.44 11.49
CA ARG A 225 7.37 -22.37 12.93
C ARG A 225 5.92 -22.60 13.37
N GLY A 226 4.97 -22.18 12.56
CA GLY A 226 3.53 -22.28 12.82
C GLY A 226 2.84 -20.94 12.65
N VAL A 227 1.85 -20.94 11.78
CA VAL A 227 1.04 -19.79 11.41
C VAL A 227 -0.41 -20.14 11.63
N TYR A 228 -1.16 -19.24 12.22
CA TYR A 228 -2.54 -19.45 12.60
C TYR A 228 -3.44 -18.36 12.02
N LYS A 229 -4.56 -18.79 11.48
CA LYS A 229 -5.61 -17.87 11.04
C LYS A 229 -6.36 -17.24 12.21
N ILE A 230 -6.91 -16.09 11.95
CA ILE A 230 -7.84 -15.40 12.84
C ILE A 230 -9.25 -15.89 12.48
N ASP A 231 -10.11 -16.11 13.49
CA ASP A 231 -11.49 -16.49 13.25
C ASP A 231 -12.17 -15.54 12.25
N PRO A 232 -12.88 -16.04 11.24
CA PRO A 232 -13.57 -15.22 10.25
C PRO A 232 -14.48 -14.15 10.83
N ALA A 233 -15.02 -14.34 12.04
CA ALA A 233 -15.82 -13.32 12.74
C ALA A 233 -15.02 -12.02 13.01
N TYR A 234 -13.71 -12.14 13.21
CA TYR A 234 -12.81 -11.01 13.50
C TYR A 234 -11.92 -10.63 12.32
N SER A 235 -11.81 -11.51 11.33
CA SER A 235 -10.93 -11.28 10.19
C SER A 235 -11.32 -10.01 9.42
N VAL A 236 -10.30 -9.33 8.89
CA VAL A 236 -10.43 -8.17 8.01
C VAL A 236 -9.57 -8.42 6.77
N PRO A 237 -10.11 -8.23 5.58
CA PRO A 237 -9.35 -8.43 4.34
C PRO A 237 -8.12 -7.53 4.27
N TYR A 238 -7.01 -8.09 3.82
CA TYR A 238 -5.78 -7.37 3.54
C TYR A 238 -5.38 -7.61 2.08
N THR A 239 -6.06 -6.93 1.19
CA THR A 239 -5.96 -7.16 -0.26
C THR A 239 -4.85 -6.32 -0.91
N PHE A 240 -4.38 -6.78 -2.06
CA PHE A 240 -3.54 -5.99 -2.96
C PHE A 240 -4.45 -5.31 -3.98
N ASN A 241 -4.41 -3.99 -4.00
CA ASN A 241 -5.27 -3.20 -4.86
C ASN A 241 -4.43 -2.34 -5.79
N VAL A 242 -4.76 -2.36 -7.06
CA VAL A 242 -4.28 -1.35 -8.00
C VAL A 242 -5.14 -0.11 -7.83
N ALA A 243 -4.49 1.03 -7.77
CA ALA A 243 -5.12 2.34 -7.68
C ALA A 243 -4.73 3.20 -8.88
N VAL A 244 -5.70 3.89 -9.46
CA VAL A 244 -5.53 4.87 -10.52
C VAL A 244 -6.38 6.11 -10.22
N LEU A 245 -6.03 7.25 -10.77
CA LEU A 245 -6.82 8.49 -10.60
C LEU A 245 -8.10 8.39 -11.44
N LYS A 246 -9.27 8.60 -10.82
CA LYS A 246 -10.58 8.58 -11.49
C LYS A 246 -10.64 9.63 -12.60
N ASN A 247 -11.20 9.24 -13.72
CA ASN A 247 -11.43 10.12 -14.89
C ASN A 247 -10.16 10.80 -15.41
N ALA A 248 -8.97 10.34 -15.00
CA ALA A 248 -7.72 10.83 -15.54
C ALA A 248 -7.35 10.06 -16.82
N TYR A 249 -6.59 10.72 -17.66
CA TYR A 249 -5.96 10.07 -18.78
C TYR A 249 -4.82 9.17 -18.28
N LEU A 250 -4.93 7.88 -18.58
CA LEU A 250 -3.81 6.95 -18.43
C LEU A 250 -3.04 6.90 -19.76
N SER A 251 -1.70 6.89 -19.68
CA SER A 251 -0.89 6.64 -20.86
C SER A 251 -1.11 5.22 -21.39
N SER A 252 -0.91 4.99 -22.70
CA SER A 252 -1.00 3.65 -23.27
C SER A 252 -0.16 2.59 -22.52
N PRO A 253 1.09 2.89 -22.09
CA PRO A 253 1.83 2.00 -21.20
C PRO A 253 1.15 1.72 -19.86
N ALA A 254 0.51 2.71 -19.25
CA ALA A 254 -0.19 2.55 -17.98
C ALA A 254 -1.47 1.72 -18.14
N GLU A 255 -2.24 1.93 -19.21
CA GLU A 255 -3.41 1.09 -19.55
C GLU A 255 -3.01 -0.38 -19.70
N LYS A 256 -1.94 -0.65 -20.48
CA LYS A 256 -1.41 -2.01 -20.65
C LYS A 256 -0.96 -2.65 -19.34
N LEU A 257 -0.36 -1.88 -18.44
CA LEU A 257 0.00 -2.38 -17.11
C LEU A 257 -1.25 -2.73 -16.29
N VAL A 258 -2.26 -1.86 -16.29
CA VAL A 258 -3.52 -2.07 -15.57
C VAL A 258 -4.24 -3.33 -16.09
N GLU A 259 -4.33 -3.50 -17.41
CA GLU A 259 -4.93 -4.69 -18.03
C GLU A 259 -4.15 -5.96 -17.68
N PHE A 260 -2.82 -5.91 -17.77
CA PHE A 260 -1.97 -7.01 -17.41
C PHE A 260 -2.14 -7.42 -15.94
N LEU A 261 -2.20 -6.46 -15.01
CA LEU A 261 -2.43 -6.74 -13.58
C LEU A 261 -3.83 -7.34 -13.33
N LYS A 262 -4.83 -6.99 -14.13
CA LYS A 262 -6.16 -7.63 -14.11
C LYS A 262 -6.12 -9.06 -14.63
N GLU A 263 -5.34 -9.34 -15.69
CA GLU A 263 -5.18 -10.69 -16.24
C GLU A 263 -4.55 -11.67 -15.24
N ILE A 264 -3.56 -11.22 -14.48
CA ILE A 264 -2.86 -12.04 -13.48
C ILE A 264 -3.52 -12.03 -12.08
N ARG A 265 -4.75 -11.52 -11.97
CA ARG A 265 -5.49 -11.46 -10.72
C ARG A 265 -5.57 -12.84 -10.06
N GLY A 266 -5.21 -12.91 -8.77
CA GLY A 266 -5.30 -14.14 -7.96
C GLY A 266 -4.24 -15.20 -8.25
N THR A 267 -3.22 -14.90 -9.07
CA THR A 267 -2.20 -15.89 -9.47
C THR A 267 -0.91 -15.85 -8.64
N PHE A 268 -0.74 -14.92 -7.69
CA PHE A 268 0.49 -14.76 -6.86
C PHE A 268 0.20 -14.63 -5.37
#